data_c371f522537e8a0a252942f03e4a0515
#
_entry.id   c371f522537e8a0a252942f03e4a0515
#
_cell.length_a   1.000
_cell.length_b   1.000
_cell.length_c   1.000
_cell.angle_alpha   90.00
_cell.angle_beta   90.00
_cell.angle_gamma   90.00
#
_symmetry.space_group_name_H-M   'P 1'
#
loop_
_entity.id
_entity.type
_entity.pdbx_description
1 polymer ?
#
loop_
_entity_poly.entity_id
_entity_poly.type
_entity_poly.pdbx_seq_one_letter_code
_entity_poly.pdbx_strand_id
1 'polypeptide(L)'
;LPVGGPQLWMSQPVTKGTVSGLGDVVIDIAQADTFKANFVFGDLAQEDVGKRFKEYFEKEVKPEQKIFPLGRLDGELNGVLTPKNFEIRTMKSDPNALLGEQNYGDGAVMMFITLKDGTDGKSFPNANSTYLIPADEASTRYTGAMLLSSRVLFDKIMRGPATADIGNGISFLDYTPDNGGGQDVGWSLRGATGGVEKLFTHHYKVRADDFEAIFETKLRTKFEQDEGGPALTVNGAGDHIQFSWDKSYKLPFSRVIYWSWPSKPDWVHGELDFVSKYRVRFDVVLNKETGVVSFSRNTDSAELLIDMTGYEYMADLGNISTVLVPQIKDYFRPYVNEPLKELTTPTLDTFLLRNLLFPGQNALHLSDAFVPSDLAVFGQIDPVRTTTTLSPTSSTIEAGSKLNFILKPMPDNVVWSVKDVDGNIAQPGAISATGEYSAPSADALPDGAVVVMVTAEGTLNGSAVK
;
A
#
# COMPACT_ATOMS: atom_id res chain seq x y z
N LEU A 1 -30.18 -8.56 -44.39
CA LEU A 1 -29.05 -8.15 -43.55
C LEU A 1 -29.58 -7.67 -42.21
N PRO A 2 -28.93 -7.99 -41.08
CA PRO A 2 -29.38 -7.53 -39.79
C PRO A 2 -29.35 -5.98 -39.73
N VAL A 3 -30.22 -5.43 -38.88
CA VAL A 3 -30.24 -3.99 -38.59
C VAL A 3 -28.87 -3.64 -37.96
N GLY A 4 -28.18 -2.68 -38.53
CA GLY A 4 -26.82 -2.33 -38.11
C GLY A 4 -25.69 -3.02 -38.92
N GLY A 5 -26.06 -3.85 -39.93
CA GLY A 5 -25.11 -4.56 -40.77
C GLY A 5 -24.56 -5.86 -40.20
N PRO A 6 -23.66 -6.53 -40.95
CA PRO A 6 -22.97 -7.72 -40.45
C PRO A 6 -22.07 -7.38 -39.28
N GLN A 7 -22.23 -8.09 -38.19
CA GLN A 7 -21.40 -7.93 -36.96
C GLN A 7 -20.82 -9.27 -36.53
N LEU A 8 -19.59 -9.23 -36.11
CA LEU A 8 -18.94 -10.33 -35.43
C LEU A 8 -18.83 -9.95 -33.93
N TRP A 9 -19.48 -10.72 -33.08
CA TRP A 9 -19.42 -10.52 -31.66
C TRP A 9 -18.38 -11.44 -31.07
N MET A 10 -17.53 -10.90 -30.23
CA MET A 10 -16.57 -11.63 -29.45
C MET A 10 -16.94 -11.48 -27.97
N SER A 11 -17.02 -12.58 -27.27
CA SER A 11 -17.06 -12.58 -25.82
C SER A 11 -15.64 -12.82 -25.32
N GLN A 12 -15.10 -11.85 -24.65
CA GLN A 12 -13.80 -11.96 -23.98
C GLN A 12 -14.02 -11.88 -22.48
N PRO A 13 -14.47 -12.99 -21.83
CA PRO A 13 -14.75 -12.96 -20.40
C PRO A 13 -13.48 -12.67 -19.58
N VAL A 14 -12.31 -13.03 -20.08
CA VAL A 14 -11.00 -12.72 -19.47
C VAL A 14 -9.96 -12.50 -20.55
N THR A 15 -9.42 -11.32 -20.64
CA THR A 15 -8.24 -11.06 -21.46
C THR A 15 -7.01 -11.21 -20.57
N LYS A 16 -6.20 -12.23 -20.84
CA LYS A 16 -4.88 -12.36 -20.24
C LYS A 16 -3.91 -11.56 -21.07
N GLY A 17 -3.38 -10.49 -20.49
CA GLY A 17 -2.23 -9.80 -21.05
C GLY A 17 -0.96 -10.41 -20.46
N THR A 18 0.01 -10.71 -21.29
CA THR A 18 1.36 -10.95 -20.84
C THR A 18 2.09 -9.62 -20.81
N VAL A 19 2.75 -9.35 -19.71
CA VAL A 19 3.78 -8.33 -19.70
C VAL A 19 4.97 -8.97 -20.41
N SER A 20 5.34 -8.48 -21.61
CA SER A 20 6.56 -8.93 -22.29
C SER A 20 7.78 -8.60 -21.41
N GLY A 21 8.93 -9.19 -21.70
CA GLY A 21 10.18 -8.80 -21.01
C GLY A 21 10.54 -7.31 -21.17
N LEU A 22 9.80 -6.58 -22.02
CA LEU A 22 9.89 -5.14 -22.20
C LEU A 22 8.71 -4.38 -21.54
N GLY A 23 7.84 -5.06 -20.79
CA GLY A 23 6.73 -4.43 -20.09
C GLY A 23 5.50 -4.08 -20.95
N ASP A 24 5.44 -4.46 -22.22
CA ASP A 24 4.31 -4.12 -23.07
C ASP A 24 3.06 -4.92 -22.67
N VAL A 25 1.98 -4.17 -22.43
CA VAL A 25 0.64 -4.66 -22.14
C VAL A 25 -0.15 -4.70 -23.44
N VAL A 26 -0.56 -5.88 -23.86
CA VAL A 26 -1.25 -6.06 -25.13
C VAL A 26 -2.56 -6.83 -24.97
N ILE A 27 -3.58 -6.49 -25.75
CA ILE A 27 -4.75 -7.32 -25.98
C ILE A 27 -4.60 -8.01 -27.33
N ASP A 28 -4.62 -9.32 -27.35
CA ASP A 28 -4.69 -10.12 -28.58
C ASP A 28 -6.12 -10.63 -28.75
N ILE A 29 -6.85 -10.09 -29.72
CA ILE A 29 -8.23 -10.47 -30.01
C ILE A 29 -8.37 -11.93 -30.46
N ALA A 30 -7.30 -12.57 -30.94
CA ALA A 30 -7.31 -14.00 -31.26
C ALA A 30 -7.46 -14.88 -30.01
N GLN A 31 -7.18 -14.37 -28.81
CA GLN A 31 -7.34 -15.09 -27.54
C GLN A 31 -8.78 -15.02 -26.98
N ALA A 32 -9.72 -14.37 -27.68
CA ALA A 32 -11.12 -14.32 -27.27
C ALA A 32 -11.77 -15.72 -27.27
N ASP A 33 -12.60 -15.99 -26.26
CA ASP A 33 -13.16 -17.33 -26.05
C ASP A 33 -14.33 -17.63 -26.97
N THR A 34 -15.15 -16.64 -27.27
CA THR A 34 -16.40 -16.88 -28.01
C THR A 34 -16.56 -15.86 -29.14
N PHE A 35 -16.75 -16.38 -30.35
CA PHE A 35 -17.07 -15.59 -31.52
C PHE A 35 -18.46 -15.98 -32.02
N LYS A 36 -19.31 -14.98 -32.30
CA LYS A 36 -20.63 -15.19 -32.90
C LYS A 36 -20.85 -14.19 -34.00
N ALA A 37 -21.43 -14.65 -35.11
CA ALA A 37 -21.74 -13.79 -36.29
C ALA A 37 -23.26 -13.59 -36.37
N ASN A 38 -23.71 -12.33 -36.41
CA ASN A 38 -25.15 -12.01 -36.48
C ASN A 38 -25.79 -12.12 -37.87
N PHE A 39 -25.01 -12.44 -38.89
CA PHE A 39 -25.45 -12.48 -40.28
C PHE A 39 -25.81 -13.90 -40.80
N VAL A 40 -25.83 -14.89 -39.90
CA VAL A 40 -26.35 -16.26 -40.13
C VAL A 40 -27.45 -16.57 -39.13
N PHE A 41 -28.39 -17.43 -39.55
CA PHE A 41 -29.54 -17.77 -38.72
C PHE A 41 -29.26 -19.04 -37.87
N GLY A 42 -29.63 -18.96 -36.62
CA GLY A 42 -29.52 -20.04 -35.64
C GLY A 42 -28.20 -20.01 -34.86
N ASP A 43 -28.30 -20.26 -33.54
CA ASP A 43 -27.19 -20.14 -32.61
C ASP A 43 -25.97 -21.03 -32.99
N LEU A 44 -26.21 -22.27 -33.38
CA LEU A 44 -25.18 -23.20 -33.79
C LEU A 44 -24.43 -22.71 -35.04
N ALA A 45 -25.17 -22.15 -36.03
CA ALA A 45 -24.56 -21.62 -37.25
C ALA A 45 -23.76 -20.33 -36.95
N GLN A 46 -24.25 -19.50 -36.04
CA GLN A 46 -23.54 -18.30 -35.56
C GLN A 46 -22.23 -18.64 -34.86
N GLU A 47 -22.23 -19.71 -34.04
CA GLU A 47 -21.05 -20.20 -33.37
C GLU A 47 -20.04 -20.86 -34.32
N ASP A 48 -20.53 -21.62 -35.30
CA ASP A 48 -19.67 -22.26 -36.33
C ASP A 48 -18.97 -21.24 -37.20
N VAL A 49 -19.70 -20.23 -37.66
CA VAL A 49 -19.09 -19.12 -38.39
C VAL A 49 -18.13 -18.33 -37.50
N GLY A 50 -18.50 -18.10 -36.24
CA GLY A 50 -17.64 -17.46 -35.23
C GLY A 50 -16.32 -18.20 -35.05
N LYS A 51 -16.32 -19.54 -34.91
CA LYS A 51 -15.11 -20.37 -34.82
C LYS A 51 -14.19 -20.20 -36.02
N ARG A 52 -14.75 -20.14 -37.25
CA ARG A 52 -13.95 -19.89 -38.46
C ARG A 52 -13.29 -18.52 -38.46
N PHE A 53 -13.98 -17.50 -37.95
CA PHE A 53 -13.38 -16.20 -37.75
C PHE A 53 -12.26 -16.22 -36.72
N LYS A 54 -12.45 -16.94 -35.60
CA LYS A 54 -11.38 -17.16 -34.61
C LYS A 54 -10.15 -17.77 -35.24
N GLU A 55 -10.32 -18.88 -36.00
CA GLU A 55 -9.22 -19.54 -36.69
C GLU A 55 -8.53 -18.60 -37.72
N TYR A 56 -9.30 -17.77 -38.39
CA TYR A 56 -8.77 -16.75 -39.31
C TYR A 56 -7.94 -15.70 -38.57
N PHE A 57 -8.44 -15.20 -37.43
CA PHE A 57 -7.67 -14.27 -36.58
C PHE A 57 -6.38 -14.92 -36.04
N GLU A 58 -6.43 -16.17 -35.66
CA GLU A 58 -5.26 -16.88 -35.15
C GLU A 58 -4.19 -17.07 -36.22
N LYS A 59 -4.57 -17.47 -37.43
CA LYS A 59 -3.66 -17.99 -38.47
C LYS A 59 -3.31 -16.97 -39.54
N GLU A 60 -4.26 -16.15 -39.98
CA GLU A 60 -4.14 -15.33 -41.19
C GLU A 60 -3.99 -13.84 -40.90
N VAL A 61 -4.52 -13.36 -39.74
CA VAL A 61 -4.45 -11.93 -39.43
C VAL A 61 -3.08 -11.63 -38.81
N LYS A 62 -2.42 -10.62 -39.35
CA LYS A 62 -1.10 -10.19 -38.89
C LYS A 62 -1.16 -9.66 -37.47
N PRO A 63 -0.09 -9.83 -36.64
CA PRO A 63 -0.05 -9.30 -35.28
C PRO A 63 -0.46 -7.85 -35.15
N GLU A 64 -0.06 -6.98 -36.06
CA GLU A 64 -0.34 -5.54 -36.02
C GLU A 64 -1.84 -5.20 -36.19
N GLN A 65 -2.64 -6.18 -36.61
CA GLN A 65 -4.08 -6.03 -36.84
C GLN A 65 -4.93 -6.69 -35.77
N LYS A 66 -4.35 -7.52 -34.96
CA LYS A 66 -5.05 -8.30 -33.89
C LYS A 66 -4.52 -8.05 -32.48
N ILE A 67 -3.30 -7.53 -32.37
CA ILE A 67 -2.68 -7.21 -31.10
C ILE A 67 -2.75 -5.70 -30.89
N PHE A 68 -3.46 -5.28 -29.84
CA PHE A 68 -3.65 -3.88 -29.51
C PHE A 68 -2.85 -3.57 -28.24
N PRO A 69 -1.89 -2.63 -28.29
CA PRO A 69 -1.21 -2.20 -27.09
C PRO A 69 -2.19 -1.42 -26.20
N LEU A 70 -2.32 -1.86 -24.96
CA LEU A 70 -3.06 -1.15 -23.92
C LEU A 70 -2.18 -0.18 -23.16
N GLY A 71 -0.87 -0.49 -23.06
CA GLY A 71 0.08 0.28 -22.33
C GLY A 71 1.41 -0.43 -22.20
N ARG A 72 2.31 0.18 -21.46
CA ARG A 72 3.58 -0.41 -21.06
C ARG A 72 3.68 -0.39 -19.54
N LEU A 73 3.88 -1.57 -18.97
CA LEU A 73 4.29 -1.76 -17.59
C LEU A 73 5.80 -1.91 -17.61
N ASP A 74 6.50 -0.85 -17.30
CA ASP A 74 7.93 -1.00 -17.05
C ASP A 74 8.11 -1.73 -15.74
N GLY A 75 8.59 -2.96 -15.84
CA GLY A 75 8.53 -3.99 -14.80
C GLY A 75 9.33 -3.72 -13.53
N GLU A 76 10.01 -2.59 -13.40
CA GLU A 76 10.92 -2.32 -12.27
C GLU A 76 10.70 -0.97 -11.57
N LEU A 77 9.71 -0.20 -12.01
CA LEU A 77 9.50 1.20 -11.60
C LEU A 77 9.21 1.43 -10.12
N ASN A 78 8.73 0.45 -9.37
CA ASN A 78 8.35 0.60 -7.95
C ASN A 78 8.76 -0.57 -7.06
N GLY A 79 9.73 -1.36 -7.45
CA GLY A 79 10.19 -2.51 -6.66
C GLY A 79 9.05 -3.45 -6.23
N VAL A 80 8.32 -3.06 -5.19
CA VAL A 80 7.20 -3.84 -4.62
C VAL A 80 5.98 -3.90 -5.53
N LEU A 81 5.68 -2.83 -6.29
CA LEU A 81 4.51 -2.75 -7.17
C LEU A 81 4.80 -3.15 -8.61
N THR A 82 5.90 -3.82 -8.86
CA THR A 82 6.27 -4.34 -10.18
C THR A 82 5.25 -5.36 -10.68
N PRO A 83 4.52 -5.11 -11.78
CA PRO A 83 3.54 -6.05 -12.27
C PRO A 83 4.20 -7.21 -13.02
N LYS A 84 3.61 -8.39 -12.88
CA LYS A 84 4.03 -9.63 -13.56
C LYS A 84 3.09 -9.97 -14.71
N ASN A 85 1.80 -9.95 -14.45
CA ASN A 85 0.75 -10.19 -15.43
C ASN A 85 -0.51 -9.42 -15.04
N PHE A 86 -1.46 -9.35 -15.94
CA PHE A 86 -2.78 -8.77 -15.66
C PHE A 86 -3.87 -9.53 -16.39
N GLU A 87 -5.08 -9.41 -15.87
CA GLU A 87 -6.29 -9.92 -16.49
C GLU A 87 -7.37 -8.85 -16.49
N ILE A 88 -8.09 -8.73 -17.62
CA ILE A 88 -9.19 -7.76 -17.75
C ILE A 88 -10.52 -8.50 -17.74
N ARG A 89 -11.46 -7.98 -16.98
CA ARG A 89 -12.85 -8.42 -16.94
C ARG A 89 -13.81 -7.25 -16.98
N THR A 90 -15.05 -7.54 -17.34
CA THR A 90 -16.17 -6.63 -17.14
C THR A 90 -17.07 -7.14 -16.03
N MET A 91 -17.65 -6.23 -15.28
CA MET A 91 -18.62 -6.53 -14.22
C MET A 91 -19.82 -5.60 -14.39
N LYS A 92 -21.02 -6.16 -14.37
CA LYS A 92 -22.25 -5.34 -14.34
C LYS A 92 -22.41 -4.67 -12.99
N SER A 93 -22.91 -3.43 -12.99
CA SER A 93 -23.26 -2.72 -11.75
C SER A 93 -24.46 -3.39 -11.06
N ASP A 94 -25.44 -3.81 -11.87
CA ASP A 94 -26.57 -4.60 -11.42
C ASP A 94 -26.71 -5.85 -12.30
N PRO A 95 -26.40 -7.04 -11.76
CA PRO A 95 -26.53 -8.30 -12.51
C PRO A 95 -27.97 -8.63 -12.89
N ASN A 96 -28.97 -8.06 -12.21
CA ASN A 96 -30.41 -8.32 -12.40
C ASN A 96 -31.08 -7.29 -13.33
N ALA A 97 -30.38 -6.23 -13.74
CA ALA A 97 -30.95 -5.22 -14.63
C ALA A 97 -31.46 -5.82 -15.94
N LEU A 98 -32.71 -5.52 -16.27
CA LEU A 98 -33.38 -6.01 -17.48
C LEU A 98 -33.23 -5.03 -18.65
N LEU A 99 -33.30 -5.57 -19.85
CA LEU A 99 -33.28 -4.76 -21.09
C LEU A 99 -34.39 -3.70 -21.04
N GLY A 100 -34.00 -2.43 -21.16
CA GLY A 100 -34.92 -1.28 -21.11
C GLY A 100 -34.93 -0.54 -19.77
N GLU A 101 -34.29 -1.08 -18.73
CA GLU A 101 -34.03 -0.34 -17.49
C GLU A 101 -32.90 0.67 -17.67
N GLN A 102 -32.94 1.78 -16.92
CA GLN A 102 -31.98 2.89 -17.05
C GLN A 102 -30.53 2.45 -16.78
N ASN A 103 -30.33 1.49 -15.88
CA ASN A 103 -29.02 0.94 -15.49
C ASN A 103 -28.62 -0.32 -16.30
N TYR A 104 -29.40 -0.69 -17.34
CA TYR A 104 -29.04 -1.82 -18.18
C TYR A 104 -27.78 -1.54 -19.01
N GLY A 105 -26.77 -2.38 -18.80
CA GLY A 105 -25.50 -2.23 -19.49
C GLY A 105 -24.47 -1.42 -18.71
N ASP A 106 -24.87 -0.78 -17.61
CA ASP A 106 -23.92 -0.12 -16.72
C ASP A 106 -23.01 -1.14 -16.02
N GLY A 107 -21.74 -0.78 -15.91
CA GLY A 107 -20.74 -1.66 -15.31
C GLY A 107 -19.35 -1.08 -15.27
N ALA A 108 -18.41 -1.90 -14.92
CA ALA A 108 -17.00 -1.53 -14.86
C ALA A 108 -16.12 -2.46 -15.72
N VAL A 109 -15.06 -1.90 -16.24
CA VAL A 109 -13.91 -2.64 -16.74
C VAL A 109 -12.94 -2.78 -15.58
N MET A 110 -12.59 -4.01 -15.21
CA MET A 110 -11.69 -4.34 -14.12
C MET A 110 -10.39 -4.90 -14.68
N MET A 111 -9.27 -4.38 -14.17
CA MET A 111 -7.94 -4.93 -14.44
C MET A 111 -7.39 -5.54 -13.15
N PHE A 112 -7.10 -6.82 -13.19
CA PHE A 112 -6.46 -7.55 -12.10
C PHE A 112 -4.98 -7.67 -12.38
N ILE A 113 -4.15 -7.08 -11.54
CA ILE A 113 -2.71 -7.04 -11.72
C ILE A 113 -2.06 -7.93 -10.68
N THR A 114 -1.31 -8.95 -11.14
CA THR A 114 -0.45 -9.76 -10.27
C THR A 114 0.93 -9.14 -10.23
N LEU A 115 1.44 -8.88 -9.03
CA LEU A 115 2.77 -8.35 -8.82
C LEU A 115 3.85 -9.43 -8.94
N LYS A 116 5.11 -9.04 -9.17
CA LYS A 116 6.25 -9.93 -9.47
C LYS A 116 6.39 -11.10 -8.50
N ASP A 117 6.30 -10.86 -7.20
CA ASP A 117 6.41 -11.89 -6.17
C ASP A 117 5.04 -12.26 -5.57
N GLY A 118 3.96 -11.88 -6.26
CA GLY A 118 2.59 -12.19 -5.86
C GLY A 118 2.13 -13.53 -6.42
N THR A 119 1.03 -14.01 -5.86
CA THR A 119 0.27 -15.16 -6.37
C THR A 119 -1.02 -14.65 -6.98
N ASP A 120 -1.47 -15.32 -8.05
CA ASP A 120 -2.77 -15.04 -8.65
C ASP A 120 -3.88 -15.23 -7.61
N GLY A 121 -4.92 -14.40 -7.68
CA GLY A 121 -6.09 -14.51 -6.81
C GLY A 121 -6.77 -15.87 -6.98
N LYS A 122 -7.49 -16.31 -5.95
CA LYS A 122 -8.16 -17.63 -5.97
C LYS A 122 -9.32 -17.69 -6.95
N SER A 123 -10.08 -16.62 -7.07
CA SER A 123 -11.23 -16.53 -7.97
C SER A 123 -11.50 -15.08 -8.34
N PHE A 124 -12.05 -14.90 -9.52
CA PHE A 124 -12.52 -13.58 -9.94
C PHE A 124 -13.90 -13.29 -9.36
N PRO A 125 -14.25 -11.99 -9.24
CA PRO A 125 -15.62 -11.62 -8.93
C PRO A 125 -16.62 -12.28 -9.87
N ASN A 126 -17.74 -12.70 -9.31
CA ASN A 126 -18.87 -13.30 -10.02
C ASN A 126 -20.11 -12.42 -9.86
N ALA A 127 -21.24 -12.87 -10.38
CA ALA A 127 -22.52 -12.13 -10.33
C ALA A 127 -22.98 -11.76 -8.90
N ASN A 128 -22.48 -12.47 -7.88
CA ASN A 128 -22.83 -12.22 -6.47
C ASN A 128 -21.81 -11.33 -5.76
N SER A 129 -20.74 -10.92 -6.45
CA SER A 129 -19.72 -10.03 -5.87
C SER A 129 -20.22 -8.59 -5.85
N THR A 130 -19.90 -7.88 -4.79
CA THR A 130 -20.26 -6.46 -4.64
C THR A 130 -19.57 -5.62 -5.71
N TYR A 131 -20.35 -4.74 -6.34
CA TYR A 131 -19.81 -3.75 -7.27
C TYR A 131 -18.91 -2.76 -6.52
N LEU A 132 -17.69 -2.55 -7.03
CA LEU A 132 -16.63 -1.87 -6.29
C LEU A 132 -16.68 -0.33 -6.37
N ILE A 133 -17.39 0.21 -7.35
CA ILE A 133 -17.58 1.67 -7.45
C ILE A 133 -18.82 2.02 -6.62
N PRO A 134 -18.70 2.88 -5.59
CA PRO A 134 -19.84 3.30 -4.80
C PRO A 134 -20.92 3.99 -5.64
N ALA A 135 -22.16 3.89 -5.18
CA ALA A 135 -23.25 4.65 -5.79
C ALA A 135 -23.01 6.17 -5.66
N ASP A 136 -23.49 6.92 -6.66
CA ASP A 136 -23.40 8.37 -6.65
C ASP A 136 -24.12 8.95 -5.43
N GLU A 137 -23.42 9.75 -4.65
CA GLU A 137 -23.98 10.61 -3.61
C GLU A 137 -24.07 12.06 -4.11
N ALA A 138 -24.89 12.88 -3.48
CA ALA A 138 -25.22 14.23 -3.95
C ALA A 138 -24.03 15.13 -4.32
N SER A 139 -22.85 14.87 -3.75
CA SER A 139 -21.63 15.67 -3.97
C SER A 139 -20.43 14.84 -4.48
N THR A 140 -20.56 13.52 -4.53
CA THR A 140 -19.42 12.63 -4.83
C THR A 140 -19.84 11.59 -5.86
N ARG A 141 -19.12 11.60 -6.98
CA ARG A 141 -19.31 10.62 -8.05
C ARG A 141 -17.96 10.00 -8.40
N TYR A 142 -17.84 8.71 -8.18
CA TYR A 142 -16.66 7.96 -8.61
C TYR A 142 -16.93 7.21 -9.90
N THR A 143 -16.00 7.30 -10.84
CA THR A 143 -16.03 6.53 -12.09
C THR A 143 -14.83 5.61 -12.24
N GLY A 144 -13.93 5.61 -11.26
CA GLY A 144 -12.76 4.75 -11.20
C GLY A 144 -12.38 4.43 -9.76
N ALA A 145 -11.82 3.24 -9.57
CA ALA A 145 -11.26 2.80 -8.29
C ALA A 145 -10.00 1.99 -8.53
N MET A 146 -9.05 2.09 -7.59
CA MET A 146 -7.87 1.24 -7.52
C MET A 146 -7.81 0.59 -6.15
N LEU A 147 -7.66 -0.72 -6.12
CA LEU A 147 -7.55 -1.50 -4.90
C LEU A 147 -6.17 -2.16 -4.83
N LEU A 148 -5.46 -1.93 -3.75
CA LEU A 148 -4.23 -2.63 -3.42
C LEU A 148 -4.50 -3.55 -2.24
N SER A 149 -4.28 -4.86 -2.44
CA SER A 149 -4.60 -5.83 -1.41
C SER A 149 -3.84 -5.56 -0.11
N SER A 150 -4.50 -5.78 1.00
CA SER A 150 -3.94 -5.66 2.36
C SER A 150 -2.67 -6.51 2.53
N ARG A 151 -2.60 -7.65 1.86
CA ARG A 151 -1.38 -8.47 1.85
C ARG A 151 -0.19 -7.72 1.27
N VAL A 152 -0.36 -7.03 0.15
CA VAL A 152 0.72 -6.20 -0.44
C VAL A 152 1.04 -5.03 0.48
N LEU A 153 0.00 -4.32 0.95
CA LEU A 153 0.16 -3.17 1.83
C LEU A 153 0.94 -3.53 3.10
N PHE A 154 0.51 -4.56 3.83
CA PHE A 154 1.11 -4.88 5.11
C PHE A 154 2.38 -5.72 4.98
N ASP A 155 2.39 -6.76 4.13
CA ASP A 155 3.55 -7.65 4.01
C ASP A 155 4.71 -7.01 3.23
N LYS A 156 4.42 -6.39 2.08
CA LYS A 156 5.48 -5.89 1.21
C LYS A 156 5.90 -4.45 1.48
N ILE A 157 4.96 -3.62 1.96
CA ILE A 157 5.18 -2.18 2.10
C ILE A 157 5.45 -1.80 3.55
N MET A 158 4.59 -2.21 4.49
CA MET A 158 4.67 -1.76 5.88
C MET A 158 5.62 -2.58 6.75
N ARG A 159 5.76 -3.88 6.52
CA ARG A 159 6.55 -4.80 7.38
C ARG A 159 8.01 -4.38 7.51
N GLY A 160 8.66 -4.08 6.39
CA GLY A 160 10.09 -3.72 6.38
C GLY A 160 10.39 -2.48 7.21
N PRO A 161 9.79 -1.32 6.88
CA PRO A 161 9.92 -0.09 7.67
C PRO A 161 9.54 -0.28 9.14
N ALA A 162 8.39 -0.89 9.44
CA ALA A 162 7.97 -1.13 10.82
C ALA A 162 8.97 -1.99 11.60
N THR A 163 9.55 -3.01 10.98
CA THR A 163 10.59 -3.85 11.61
C THR A 163 11.86 -3.05 11.90
N ALA A 164 12.29 -2.23 10.95
CA ALA A 164 13.50 -1.43 11.09
C ALA A 164 13.36 -0.34 12.16
N ASP A 165 12.25 0.39 12.14
CA ASP A 165 12.02 1.54 13.02
C ASP A 165 11.72 1.12 14.46
N ILE A 166 10.92 0.09 14.67
CA ILE A 166 10.63 -0.43 16.03
C ILE A 166 11.87 -1.09 16.61
N GLY A 167 12.65 -1.80 15.82
CA GLY A 167 13.87 -2.46 16.31
C GLY A 167 13.61 -3.48 17.41
N ASN A 168 14.48 -3.52 18.42
CA ASN A 168 14.33 -4.37 19.61
C ASN A 168 14.05 -5.86 19.30
N GLY A 169 14.54 -6.36 18.16
CA GLY A 169 14.38 -7.74 17.71
C GLY A 169 12.96 -8.10 17.30
N ILE A 170 12.13 -7.11 16.94
CA ILE A 170 10.78 -7.38 16.46
C ILE A 170 10.81 -8.16 15.16
N SER A 171 9.92 -9.13 15.02
CA SER A 171 9.47 -9.69 13.75
C SER A 171 7.95 -9.69 13.72
N PHE A 172 7.39 -9.76 12.52
CA PHE A 172 5.95 -9.79 12.33
C PHE A 172 5.53 -11.09 11.64
N LEU A 173 4.39 -11.63 12.09
CA LEU A 173 3.63 -12.65 11.39
C LEU A 173 2.48 -12.01 10.64
N ASP A 174 2.08 -12.64 9.54
CA ASP A 174 0.82 -12.38 8.88
C ASP A 174 -0.32 -12.74 9.82
N TYR A 175 -1.29 -11.87 9.89
CA TYR A 175 -2.44 -12.03 10.77
C TYR A 175 -3.71 -11.60 10.06
N THR A 176 -4.72 -12.43 10.12
CA THR A 176 -6.07 -12.08 9.69
C THR A 176 -6.89 -11.84 10.95
N PRO A 177 -7.31 -10.60 11.25
CA PRO A 177 -8.15 -10.33 12.40
C PRO A 177 -9.46 -11.12 12.32
N ASP A 178 -9.83 -11.75 13.43
CA ASP A 178 -11.14 -12.41 13.56
C ASP A 178 -12.18 -11.35 13.91
N ASN A 179 -13.12 -11.09 13.02
CA ASN A 179 -14.24 -10.17 13.27
C ASN A 179 -15.48 -10.85 13.86
N GLY A 180 -15.35 -12.11 14.30
CA GLY A 180 -16.45 -12.89 14.89
C GLY A 180 -17.55 -13.32 13.90
N GLY A 181 -17.43 -12.95 12.62
CA GLY A 181 -18.40 -13.24 11.57
C GLY A 181 -17.95 -14.26 10.53
N GLY A 182 -16.75 -14.81 10.67
CA GLY A 182 -16.16 -15.76 9.72
C GLY A 182 -15.87 -15.16 8.33
N GLN A 183 -15.92 -13.84 8.20
CA GLN A 183 -15.49 -13.14 6.99
C GLN A 183 -14.01 -12.79 7.09
N ASP A 184 -13.31 -12.99 5.98
CA ASP A 184 -11.91 -12.59 5.84
C ASP A 184 -11.84 -11.05 5.82
N VAL A 185 -11.32 -10.46 6.90
CA VAL A 185 -11.19 -9.00 7.04
C VAL A 185 -9.88 -8.45 6.50
N GLY A 186 -9.20 -9.25 5.69
CA GLY A 186 -7.94 -8.89 5.09
C GLY A 186 -6.72 -9.18 5.98
N TRP A 187 -5.57 -8.84 5.46
CA TRP A 187 -4.27 -9.07 6.10
C TRP A 187 -3.88 -7.93 7.02
N SER A 188 -3.15 -8.28 8.07
CA SER A 188 -2.61 -7.37 9.06
C SER A 188 -1.27 -7.91 9.54
N LEU A 189 -0.51 -7.14 10.32
CA LEU A 189 0.72 -7.59 10.96
C LEU A 189 0.51 -7.77 12.45
N ARG A 190 1.11 -8.83 12.99
CA ARG A 190 1.13 -9.12 14.42
C ARG A 190 2.55 -9.41 14.87
N GLY A 191 2.99 -8.79 15.96
CA GLY A 191 4.30 -9.03 16.56
C GLY A 191 4.47 -10.48 16.97
N ALA A 192 5.60 -11.07 16.61
CA ALA A 192 5.94 -12.46 16.85
C ALA A 192 7.15 -12.65 17.75
N THR A 193 8.08 -11.72 17.71
CA THR A 193 9.30 -11.75 18.54
C THR A 193 9.67 -10.36 18.99
N GLY A 194 10.67 -10.28 19.87
CA GLY A 194 11.23 -9.04 20.34
C GLY A 194 10.48 -8.46 21.54
N GLY A 195 11.00 -7.36 22.05
CA GLY A 195 10.42 -6.71 23.22
C GLY A 195 11.39 -5.73 23.87
N VAL A 196 10.97 -5.21 25.01
CA VAL A 196 11.76 -4.28 25.81
C VAL A 196 12.13 -4.92 27.13
N GLU A 197 13.41 -4.91 27.46
CA GLU A 197 13.91 -5.37 28.75
C GLU A 197 14.81 -4.28 29.33
N LYS A 198 14.43 -3.72 30.49
CA LYS A 198 15.16 -2.66 31.17
C LYS A 198 15.11 -2.85 32.67
N LEU A 199 16.24 -2.61 33.35
CA LEU A 199 16.40 -2.61 34.78
C LEU A 199 16.45 -1.16 35.28
N PHE A 200 15.58 -0.81 36.21
CA PHE A 200 15.64 0.43 36.98
C PHE A 200 16.32 0.14 38.31
N THR A 201 17.34 0.94 38.62
CA THR A 201 18.06 0.86 39.90
C THR A 201 18.09 2.25 40.53
N HIS A 202 17.70 2.35 41.79
CA HIS A 202 17.75 3.57 42.59
C HIS A 202 18.57 3.36 43.84
N HIS A 203 19.66 4.09 43.96
CA HIS A 203 20.54 4.11 45.13
C HIS A 203 20.15 5.26 46.04
N TYR A 204 20.03 5.00 47.33
CA TYR A 204 19.73 6.02 48.33
C TYR A 204 20.34 5.70 49.66
N LYS A 205 20.36 6.69 50.57
CA LYS A 205 20.88 6.55 51.95
C LYS A 205 19.75 6.44 52.91
N VAL A 206 19.96 5.57 53.90
CA VAL A 206 19.03 5.33 55.02
C VAL A 206 19.67 5.83 56.30
N ARG A 207 18.88 6.49 57.19
CA ARG A 207 19.31 7.00 58.49
C ARG A 207 20.55 7.93 58.42
N ALA A 208 20.37 9.12 57.92
CA ALA A 208 21.37 10.19 57.92
C ALA A 208 22.73 9.77 57.35
N ASP A 209 22.69 9.10 56.20
CA ASP A 209 23.83 8.73 55.35
C ASP A 209 24.71 7.55 55.85
N ASP A 210 24.30 6.83 56.86
CA ASP A 210 25.12 5.75 57.40
C ASP A 210 25.05 4.44 56.58
N PHE A 211 23.93 4.19 55.90
CA PHE A 211 23.72 2.92 55.18
C PHE A 211 23.23 3.11 53.77
N GLU A 212 23.77 2.31 52.86
CA GLU A 212 23.35 2.27 51.48
C GLU A 212 22.14 1.35 51.30
N ALA A 213 21.17 1.81 50.53
CA ALA A 213 20.05 1.00 50.07
C ALA A 213 19.94 1.05 48.57
N ILE A 214 19.50 -0.06 47.99
CA ILE A 214 19.29 -0.21 46.56
C ILE A 214 17.87 -0.72 46.32
N PHE A 215 17.14 -0.02 45.51
CA PHE A 215 15.83 -0.45 45.01
C PHE A 215 15.97 -0.80 43.52
N GLU A 216 15.47 -1.95 43.12
CA GLU A 216 15.52 -2.44 41.75
C GLU A 216 14.16 -2.96 41.30
N THR A 217 13.78 -2.64 40.09
CA THR A 217 12.65 -3.26 39.35
C THR A 217 12.97 -3.41 37.89
N LYS A 218 12.46 -4.47 37.27
CA LYS A 218 12.76 -4.85 35.91
C LYS A 218 11.50 -4.85 35.07
N LEU A 219 11.48 -4.01 34.03
CA LEU A 219 10.49 -4.09 32.96
C LEU A 219 10.93 -5.16 31.95
N ARG A 220 10.06 -6.11 31.66
CA ARG A 220 10.21 -7.06 30.59
C ARG A 220 8.87 -7.18 29.87
N THR A 221 8.78 -6.63 28.68
CA THR A 221 7.57 -6.66 27.86
C THR A 221 7.88 -7.14 26.47
N LYS A 222 6.97 -7.88 25.87
CA LYS A 222 7.14 -8.52 24.56
C LYS A 222 6.22 -7.93 23.52
N PHE A 223 6.67 -7.90 22.26
CA PHE A 223 5.81 -7.53 21.13
C PHE A 223 4.85 -8.65 20.72
N GLU A 224 5.17 -9.90 21.03
CA GLU A 224 4.26 -11.04 20.90
C GLU A 224 3.18 -11.05 21.99
N GLN A 225 2.18 -11.90 21.83
CA GLN A 225 1.22 -12.17 22.89
C GLN A 225 1.92 -12.91 24.06
N ASP A 226 1.67 -12.45 25.27
CA ASP A 226 2.19 -13.06 26.50
C ASP A 226 1.17 -12.88 27.64
N GLU A 227 1.59 -13.16 28.88
CA GLU A 227 0.78 -12.98 30.09
C GLU A 227 0.33 -11.52 30.29
N GLY A 228 1.09 -10.55 29.78
CA GLY A 228 0.78 -9.12 29.89
C GLY A 228 -0.29 -8.63 28.92
N GLY A 229 -0.66 -9.42 27.92
CA GLY A 229 -1.71 -9.02 26.98
C GLY A 229 -1.44 -9.38 25.52
N PRO A 230 -2.19 -8.78 24.60
CA PRO A 230 -2.11 -9.08 23.17
C PRO A 230 -0.77 -8.69 22.56
N ALA A 231 -0.47 -9.27 21.42
CA ALA A 231 0.66 -8.86 20.60
C ALA A 231 0.46 -7.43 20.07
N LEU A 232 1.57 -6.78 19.69
CA LEU A 232 1.51 -5.56 18.87
C LEU A 232 0.84 -5.89 17.54
N THR A 233 -0.12 -5.07 17.13
CA THR A 233 -0.84 -5.23 15.87
C THR A 233 -0.74 -3.97 15.00
N VAL A 234 -0.74 -4.19 13.68
CA VAL A 234 -0.78 -3.12 12.66
C VAL A 234 -1.85 -3.48 11.66
N ASN A 235 -2.92 -2.72 11.60
CA ASN A 235 -4.09 -3.01 10.77
C ASN A 235 -4.71 -1.77 10.15
N GLY A 236 -5.44 -1.96 9.04
CA GLY A 236 -6.29 -0.93 8.48
C GLY A 236 -7.53 -0.69 9.35
N ALA A 237 -7.97 0.55 9.43
CA ALA A 237 -9.10 0.97 10.26
C ALA A 237 -9.95 2.06 9.58
N GLY A 238 -10.23 1.90 8.28
CA GLY A 238 -11.02 2.85 7.50
C GLY A 238 -10.16 3.91 6.83
N ASP A 239 -10.06 5.07 7.45
CA ASP A 239 -9.29 6.22 6.92
C ASP A 239 -7.82 6.26 7.40
N HIS A 240 -7.39 5.23 8.15
CA HIS A 240 -6.05 5.21 8.73
C HIS A 240 -5.50 3.79 8.94
N ILE A 241 -4.19 3.71 9.18
CA ILE A 241 -3.52 2.53 9.71
C ILE A 241 -3.34 2.71 11.20
N GLN A 242 -3.72 1.70 11.99
CA GLN A 242 -3.65 1.69 13.44
C GLN A 242 -2.55 0.76 13.92
N PHE A 243 -1.62 1.29 14.73
CA PHE A 243 -0.71 0.51 15.57
C PHE A 243 -1.29 0.42 16.98
N SER A 244 -1.34 -0.78 17.54
CA SER A 244 -1.87 -1.03 18.88
C SER A 244 -1.01 -2.01 19.64
N TRP A 245 -0.63 -1.63 20.89
CA TRP A 245 0.16 -2.48 21.78
C TRP A 245 -0.17 -2.16 23.23
N ASP A 246 -1.07 -2.94 23.81
CA ASP A 246 -1.55 -2.78 25.19
C ASP A 246 -0.96 -3.90 26.06
N LYS A 247 -0.32 -3.54 27.16
CA LYS A 247 0.31 -4.48 28.09
C LYS A 247 0.01 -4.13 29.53
N SER A 248 -0.14 -5.16 30.37
CA SER A 248 -0.33 -5.04 31.79
C SER A 248 0.45 -6.13 32.51
N TYR A 249 1.33 -5.77 33.41
CA TYR A 249 2.19 -6.71 34.15
C TYR A 249 2.22 -6.37 35.62
N LYS A 250 2.54 -7.38 36.45
CA LYS A 250 3.09 -7.18 37.78
C LYS A 250 4.61 -7.22 37.69
N LEU A 251 5.24 -6.07 37.93
CA LEU A 251 6.70 -5.96 37.92
C LEU A 251 7.24 -6.26 39.31
N PRO A 252 8.01 -7.33 39.47
CA PRO A 252 8.65 -7.58 40.76
C PRO A 252 9.69 -6.50 41.04
N PHE A 253 9.76 -6.09 42.29
CA PHE A 253 10.84 -5.27 42.77
C PHE A 253 11.56 -5.92 43.94
N SER A 254 12.80 -5.54 44.13
CA SER A 254 13.58 -5.84 45.34
C SER A 254 14.16 -4.56 45.90
N ARG A 255 14.20 -4.48 47.23
CA ARG A 255 14.92 -3.45 47.95
C ARG A 255 15.86 -4.13 48.95
N VAL A 256 17.11 -3.74 48.95
CA VAL A 256 18.11 -4.22 49.91
C VAL A 256 18.71 -3.04 50.68
N ILE A 257 18.88 -3.19 51.99
CA ILE A 257 19.67 -2.27 52.84
C ILE A 257 20.91 -3.00 53.29
N TYR A 258 22.06 -2.43 53.10
CA TYR A 258 23.35 -2.93 53.58
C TYR A 258 23.68 -2.28 54.91
N TRP A 259 23.39 -3.00 55.97
CA TRP A 259 23.76 -2.59 57.32
C TRP A 259 25.25 -2.78 57.54
N SER A 260 25.84 -2.05 58.53
CA SER A 260 27.21 -2.30 58.94
C SER A 260 27.39 -3.72 59.53
N TRP A 261 28.57 -4.30 59.24
CA TRP A 261 28.96 -5.60 59.79
C TRP A 261 28.82 -5.61 61.33
N PRO A 262 28.26 -6.66 62.00
CA PRO A 262 27.98 -7.99 61.45
C PRO A 262 26.53 -8.22 60.98
N SER A 263 25.73 -7.19 60.79
CA SER A 263 24.34 -7.32 60.37
C SER A 263 24.22 -7.85 58.92
N LYS A 264 23.22 -8.70 58.72
CA LYS A 264 22.91 -9.19 57.37
C LYS A 264 22.15 -8.09 56.58
N PRO A 265 22.26 -8.08 55.25
CA PRO A 265 21.42 -7.23 54.40
C PRO A 265 19.94 -7.51 54.66
N ASP A 266 19.13 -6.43 54.71
CA ASP A 266 17.68 -6.51 54.87
C ASP A 266 17.03 -6.40 53.48
N TRP A 267 16.28 -7.44 53.13
CA TRP A 267 15.62 -7.53 51.81
C TRP A 267 14.11 -7.39 51.98
N VAL A 268 13.54 -6.59 51.08
CA VAL A 268 12.10 -6.50 50.85
C VAL A 268 11.82 -6.78 49.39
N HIS A 269 10.80 -7.57 49.14
CA HIS A 269 10.32 -7.91 47.81
C HIS A 269 8.84 -7.53 47.70
N GLY A 270 8.41 -7.10 46.52
CA GLY A 270 7.03 -6.78 46.25
C GLY A 270 6.79 -6.67 44.76
N GLU A 271 5.63 -6.17 44.38
CA GLU A 271 5.21 -6.02 43.01
C GLU A 271 4.65 -4.62 42.78
N LEU A 272 4.90 -4.10 41.57
CA LEU A 272 4.30 -2.87 41.02
C LEU A 272 3.38 -3.25 39.88
N ASP A 273 2.17 -2.75 39.88
CA ASP A 273 1.29 -2.86 38.75
C ASP A 273 1.78 -1.91 37.65
N PHE A 274 2.01 -2.44 36.46
CA PHE A 274 2.44 -1.70 35.29
C PHE A 274 1.41 -1.87 34.16
N VAL A 275 0.94 -0.77 33.60
CA VAL A 275 0.05 -0.75 32.44
C VAL A 275 0.65 0.16 31.39
N SER A 276 0.77 -0.33 30.18
CA SER A 276 1.08 0.50 29.02
C SER A 276 0.01 0.34 27.96
N LYS A 277 -0.41 1.45 27.40
CA LYS A 277 -1.27 1.50 26.21
C LYS A 277 -0.57 2.32 25.17
N TYR A 278 -0.41 1.73 24.02
CA TYR A 278 0.17 2.37 22.87
C TYR A 278 -0.77 2.23 21.68
N ARG A 279 -1.29 3.34 21.22
CA ARG A 279 -2.10 3.41 20.03
C ARG A 279 -1.66 4.61 19.22
N VAL A 280 -1.26 4.37 18.01
CA VAL A 280 -0.87 5.42 17.06
C VAL A 280 -1.54 5.18 15.74
N ARG A 281 -2.11 6.23 15.22
CA ARG A 281 -2.83 6.28 13.97
C ARG A 281 -1.97 6.98 12.91
N PHE A 282 -1.96 6.42 11.71
CA PHE A 282 -1.40 7.02 10.51
C PHE A 282 -2.53 7.26 9.51
N ASP A 283 -2.92 8.51 9.36
CA ASP A 283 -3.97 8.91 8.43
C ASP A 283 -3.51 8.71 6.99
N VAL A 284 -4.41 8.20 6.14
CA VAL A 284 -4.15 8.07 4.71
C VAL A 284 -4.24 9.45 4.07
N VAL A 285 -3.18 9.86 3.41
CA VAL A 285 -3.09 11.16 2.73
C VAL A 285 -2.88 10.93 1.25
N LEU A 286 -3.83 11.38 0.44
CA LEU A 286 -3.75 11.36 -1.00
C LEU A 286 -3.38 12.74 -1.53
N ASN A 287 -2.28 12.82 -2.23
CA ASN A 287 -1.98 13.99 -3.07
C ASN A 287 -2.81 13.88 -4.37
N LYS A 288 -3.86 14.67 -4.46
CA LYS A 288 -4.81 14.63 -5.58
C LYS A 288 -4.20 15.01 -6.93
N GLU A 289 -3.14 15.80 -6.92
CA GLU A 289 -2.45 16.25 -8.14
C GLU A 289 -1.53 15.15 -8.69
N THR A 290 -0.71 14.58 -7.80
CA THR A 290 0.28 13.57 -8.20
C THR A 290 -0.27 12.14 -8.13
N GLY A 291 -1.32 11.91 -7.32
CA GLY A 291 -1.85 10.58 -7.02
C GLY A 291 -0.96 9.77 -6.08
N VAL A 292 -0.02 10.41 -5.40
CA VAL A 292 0.81 9.78 -4.40
C VAL A 292 0.00 9.58 -3.12
N VAL A 293 -0.04 8.34 -2.64
CA VAL A 293 -0.62 7.99 -1.33
C VAL A 293 0.51 7.92 -0.31
N SER A 294 0.35 8.59 0.80
CA SER A 294 1.26 8.57 1.95
C SER A 294 0.47 8.33 3.24
N PHE A 295 1.19 8.04 4.31
CA PHE A 295 0.59 7.82 5.62
C PHE A 295 1.20 8.81 6.60
N SER A 296 0.38 9.71 7.12
CA SER A 296 0.82 10.76 8.03
C SER A 296 0.45 10.42 9.46
N ARG A 297 1.43 10.46 10.35
CA ARG A 297 1.19 10.22 11.77
C ARG A 297 0.25 11.27 12.34
N ASN A 298 -0.84 10.82 12.95
CA ASN A 298 -1.77 11.68 13.67
C ASN A 298 -1.33 11.76 15.15
N THR A 299 -0.70 12.86 15.52
CA THR A 299 -0.19 13.08 16.89
C THR A 299 -1.30 13.34 17.90
N ASP A 300 -2.45 13.86 17.45
CA ASP A 300 -3.58 14.24 18.31
C ASP A 300 -4.37 12.99 18.76
N SER A 301 -4.29 11.91 18.01
CA SER A 301 -4.94 10.63 18.32
C SER A 301 -4.03 9.62 19.02
N ALA A 302 -2.78 9.98 19.31
CA ALA A 302 -1.83 9.08 19.95
C ALA A 302 -2.18 8.88 21.43
N GLU A 303 -2.51 7.66 21.82
CA GLU A 303 -2.65 7.25 23.23
C GLU A 303 -1.35 6.57 23.66
N LEU A 304 -0.58 7.25 24.49
CA LEU A 304 0.68 6.75 25.06
C LEU A 304 0.57 6.81 26.58
N LEU A 305 -0.09 5.81 27.16
CA LEU A 305 -0.25 5.70 28.59
C LEU A 305 0.80 4.73 29.15
N ILE A 306 1.55 5.18 30.13
CA ILE A 306 2.28 4.32 31.08
C ILE A 306 1.73 4.65 32.45
N ASP A 307 1.11 3.70 33.08
CA ASP A 307 0.67 3.81 34.46
C ASP A 307 1.30 2.75 35.34
N MET A 308 1.62 3.15 36.58
CA MET A 308 2.19 2.26 37.58
C MET A 308 1.61 2.61 38.93
N THR A 309 1.24 1.59 39.67
CA THR A 309 0.78 1.72 41.06
C THR A 309 1.55 0.75 41.92
N GLY A 310 1.89 1.18 43.11
CA GLY A 310 2.52 0.35 44.13
C GLY A 310 2.03 0.80 45.52
N TYR A 311 1.62 -0.14 46.33
CA TYR A 311 0.91 0.15 47.58
C TYR A 311 1.77 0.01 48.82
N GLU A 312 2.99 -0.46 48.66
CA GLU A 312 3.80 -0.77 49.81
C GLU A 312 4.43 0.47 50.41
N TYR A 313 4.23 0.60 51.71
CA TYR A 313 4.90 1.60 52.50
C TYR A 313 6.22 1.01 53.01
N MET A 314 7.32 1.68 52.69
CA MET A 314 8.64 1.36 53.26
C MET A 314 9.03 2.42 54.28
N ALA A 315 9.34 2.02 55.48
CA ALA A 315 9.68 2.96 56.53
C ALA A 315 10.87 3.87 56.24
N ASP A 316 11.75 3.42 55.35
CA ASP A 316 12.94 4.12 54.89
C ASP A 316 12.73 4.99 53.63
N LEU A 317 11.72 4.69 52.81
CA LEU A 317 11.41 5.39 51.55
C LEU A 317 10.06 6.12 51.56
N GLY A 318 9.20 5.81 52.56
CA GLY A 318 7.84 6.28 52.54
C GLY A 318 6.94 5.55 51.51
N ASN A 319 6.00 6.26 50.94
CA ASN A 319 5.08 5.69 49.97
C ASN A 319 5.76 5.56 48.60
N ILE A 320 5.98 4.34 48.14
CA ILE A 320 6.63 4.04 46.85
C ILE A 320 5.88 4.73 45.67
N SER A 321 4.55 4.80 45.73
CA SER A 321 3.74 5.43 44.68
C SER A 321 4.08 6.91 44.49
N THR A 322 4.47 7.60 45.55
CA THR A 322 4.77 9.05 45.46
C THR A 322 6.25 9.33 45.23
N VAL A 323 7.14 8.47 45.70
CA VAL A 323 8.59 8.73 45.68
C VAL A 323 9.27 8.07 44.47
N LEU A 324 9.03 6.79 44.23
CA LEU A 324 9.75 6.02 43.22
C LEU A 324 8.95 5.84 41.90
N VAL A 325 7.65 5.59 42.00
CA VAL A 325 6.84 5.32 40.79
C VAL A 325 6.98 6.40 39.73
N PRO A 326 6.97 7.72 40.04
CA PRO A 326 7.22 8.74 39.02
C PRO A 326 8.58 8.60 38.33
N GLN A 327 9.63 8.33 39.07
CA GLN A 327 10.98 8.15 38.53
C GLN A 327 11.09 6.88 37.67
N ILE A 328 10.46 5.77 38.08
CA ILE A 328 10.40 4.51 37.33
C ILE A 328 9.62 4.72 36.03
N LYS A 329 8.50 5.42 36.08
CA LYS A 329 7.70 5.78 34.87
C LYS A 329 8.52 6.59 33.88
N ASP A 330 9.20 7.64 34.35
CA ASP A 330 10.03 8.49 33.51
C ASP A 330 11.22 7.74 32.92
N TYR A 331 11.79 6.79 33.69
CA TYR A 331 12.88 5.93 33.19
C TYR A 331 12.41 4.95 32.12
N PHE A 332 11.24 4.31 32.27
CA PHE A 332 10.75 3.31 31.31
C PHE A 332 10.09 3.93 30.08
N ARG A 333 9.53 5.15 30.19
CA ARG A 333 8.78 5.82 29.11
C ARG A 333 9.52 5.87 27.76
N PRO A 334 10.80 6.26 27.67
CA PRO A 334 11.51 6.28 26.40
C PRO A 334 11.55 4.91 25.73
N TYR A 335 11.78 3.87 26.49
CA TYR A 335 11.96 2.51 25.96
C TYR A 335 10.65 1.87 25.47
N VAL A 336 9.52 2.28 26.01
CA VAL A 336 8.19 1.81 25.58
C VAL A 336 7.66 2.65 24.42
N ASN A 337 7.87 3.96 24.45
CA ASN A 337 7.24 4.91 23.52
C ASN A 337 8.13 5.23 22.31
N GLU A 338 9.44 5.37 22.49
CA GLU A 338 10.34 5.83 21.42
C GLU A 338 10.48 4.88 20.24
N PRO A 339 10.51 3.55 20.40
CA PRO A 339 10.57 2.64 19.27
C PRO A 339 9.45 2.86 18.25
N LEU A 340 8.36 3.47 18.67
CA LEU A 340 7.16 3.66 17.87
C LEU A 340 6.92 5.13 17.48
N LYS A 341 7.80 6.05 17.93
CA LYS A 341 7.68 7.48 17.62
C LYS A 341 8.10 7.85 16.21
N GLU A 342 9.08 7.18 15.67
CA GLU A 342 9.75 7.54 14.43
C GLU A 342 9.44 6.56 13.29
N LEU A 343 8.27 5.92 13.35
CA LEU A 343 7.85 5.05 12.26
C LEU A 343 7.80 5.84 10.96
N THR A 344 8.63 5.43 10.02
CA THR A 344 8.61 5.92 8.65
C THR A 344 7.61 5.10 7.86
N THR A 345 6.79 5.79 7.09
CA THR A 345 5.84 5.12 6.21
C THR A 345 6.23 5.39 4.76
N PRO A 346 6.27 4.36 3.92
CA PRO A 346 6.58 4.54 2.52
C PRO A 346 5.47 5.32 1.81
N THR A 347 5.84 6.02 0.76
CA THR A 347 4.89 6.62 -0.17
C THR A 347 4.62 5.67 -1.32
N LEU A 348 3.38 5.65 -1.80
CA LEU A 348 2.93 4.82 -2.91
C LEU A 348 2.62 5.73 -4.10
N ASP A 349 3.45 5.68 -5.13
CA ASP A 349 3.16 6.37 -6.38
C ASP A 349 2.22 5.52 -7.24
N THR A 350 0.99 6.01 -7.43
CA THR A 350 -0.02 5.32 -8.24
C THR A 350 0.04 5.67 -9.72
N PHE A 351 0.95 6.55 -10.11
CA PHE A 351 1.02 7.08 -11.46
C PHE A 351 1.09 6.00 -12.55
N LEU A 352 1.91 4.99 -12.33
CA LEU A 352 2.05 3.89 -13.29
C LEU A 352 0.77 3.09 -13.45
N LEU A 353 0.14 2.73 -12.34
CA LEU A 353 -1.11 1.97 -12.38
C LEU A 353 -2.23 2.76 -13.05
N ARG A 354 -2.28 4.09 -12.85
CA ARG A 354 -3.26 4.97 -13.50
C ARG A 354 -3.05 5.06 -15.00
N ASN A 355 -1.80 5.00 -15.47
CA ASN A 355 -1.46 5.09 -16.87
C ASN A 355 -1.57 3.77 -17.64
N LEU A 356 -1.84 2.65 -16.97
CA LEU A 356 -1.98 1.35 -17.63
C LEU A 356 -3.10 1.29 -18.65
N LEU A 357 -4.26 1.84 -18.30
CA LEU A 357 -5.44 1.85 -19.18
C LEU A 357 -5.39 2.96 -20.22
N PHE A 358 -4.68 4.04 -19.93
CA PHE A 358 -4.62 5.25 -20.76
C PHE A 358 -3.17 5.75 -20.85
N PRO A 359 -2.31 5.05 -21.60
CA PRO A 359 -0.89 5.38 -21.68
C PRO A 359 -0.65 6.80 -22.16
N GLY A 360 0.15 7.56 -21.41
CA GLY A 360 0.46 8.95 -21.74
C GLY A 360 -0.72 9.93 -21.56
N GLN A 361 -1.82 9.47 -20.96
CA GLN A 361 -2.99 10.27 -20.65
C GLN A 361 -3.28 10.17 -19.16
N ASN A 362 -3.15 11.23 -18.40
CA ASN A 362 -3.50 11.22 -16.97
C ASN A 362 -5.03 11.21 -16.78
N ALA A 363 -5.69 10.14 -17.26
CA ALA A 363 -7.13 10.07 -17.36
C ALA A 363 -7.83 9.86 -16.03
N LEU A 364 -7.24 9.10 -15.11
CA LEU A 364 -7.83 8.80 -13.79
C LEU A 364 -7.37 9.83 -12.75
N HIS A 365 -8.28 10.69 -12.34
CA HIS A 365 -8.08 11.66 -11.28
C HIS A 365 -8.54 11.10 -9.94
N LEU A 366 -7.60 10.87 -9.05
CA LEU A 366 -7.86 10.32 -7.72
C LEU A 366 -8.30 11.44 -6.76
N SER A 367 -9.33 11.17 -5.96
CA SER A 367 -9.91 12.14 -5.03
C SER A 367 -9.90 11.68 -3.56
N ASP A 368 -10.05 10.39 -3.31
CA ASP A 368 -10.21 9.85 -1.98
C ASP A 368 -9.45 8.54 -1.81
N ALA A 369 -8.93 8.28 -0.59
CA ALA A 369 -8.21 7.06 -0.26
C ALA A 369 -8.60 6.57 1.13
N PHE A 370 -8.77 5.24 1.28
CA PHE A 370 -9.18 4.56 2.50
C PHE A 370 -8.42 3.26 2.68
N VAL A 371 -8.25 2.81 3.92
CA VAL A 371 -7.65 1.53 4.28
C VAL A 371 -8.57 0.79 5.26
N PRO A 372 -9.75 0.33 4.85
CA PRO A 372 -10.57 -0.50 5.73
C PRO A 372 -9.88 -1.85 6.05
N SER A 373 -9.23 -2.43 5.07
CA SER A 373 -8.25 -3.51 5.13
C SER A 373 -7.34 -3.42 3.91
N ASP A 374 -7.87 -3.52 2.71
CA ASP A 374 -7.18 -3.17 1.46
C ASP A 374 -7.07 -1.65 1.34
N LEU A 375 -6.03 -1.16 0.67
CA LEU A 375 -5.96 0.24 0.30
C LEU A 375 -6.88 0.47 -0.91
N ALA A 376 -7.94 1.22 -0.70
CA ALA A 376 -8.90 1.62 -1.73
C ALA A 376 -8.70 3.09 -2.08
N VAL A 377 -8.48 3.39 -3.35
CA VAL A 377 -8.34 4.75 -3.86
C VAL A 377 -9.39 4.97 -4.93
N PHE A 378 -10.18 6.01 -4.76
CA PHE A 378 -11.30 6.35 -5.64
C PHE A 378 -11.05 7.63 -6.41
N GLY A 379 -11.66 7.73 -7.58
CA GLY A 379 -11.54 8.91 -8.41
C GLY A 379 -12.49 8.94 -9.59
N GLN A 380 -12.20 9.82 -10.51
CA GLN A 380 -13.00 10.03 -11.71
C GLN A 380 -12.12 9.92 -12.95
N ILE A 381 -12.68 9.35 -13.99
CA ILE A 381 -12.15 9.51 -15.34
C ILE A 381 -12.63 10.87 -15.85
N ASP A 382 -11.70 11.80 -16.02
CA ASP A 382 -11.99 13.18 -16.44
C ASP A 382 -11.71 13.33 -17.94
N PRO A 383 -12.75 13.54 -18.78
CA PRO A 383 -12.59 13.70 -20.22
C PRO A 383 -11.69 14.88 -20.60
N VAL A 384 -11.68 15.93 -19.80
CA VAL A 384 -10.81 17.09 -20.04
C VAL A 384 -9.34 16.71 -19.91
N ARG A 385 -9.02 15.83 -18.97
CA ARG A 385 -7.66 15.34 -18.74
C ARG A 385 -7.25 14.25 -19.73
N THR A 386 -8.20 13.52 -20.32
CA THR A 386 -7.92 12.53 -21.36
C THR A 386 -7.57 13.15 -22.71
N THR A 387 -7.75 14.45 -22.88
CA THR A 387 -7.45 15.13 -24.15
C THR A 387 -5.97 15.44 -24.33
N THR A 388 -5.16 15.43 -23.28
CA THR A 388 -3.71 15.61 -23.38
C THR A 388 -3.04 14.25 -23.58
N THR A 389 -2.30 14.11 -24.67
CA THR A 389 -1.52 12.89 -24.97
C THR A 389 -0.04 13.22 -25.07
N LEU A 390 0.78 12.35 -24.49
CA LEU A 390 2.23 12.37 -24.65
C LEU A 390 2.64 11.47 -25.82
N SER A 391 3.48 11.98 -26.70
CA SER A 391 4.02 11.22 -27.84
C SER A 391 5.53 11.47 -27.99
N PRO A 392 6.35 10.41 -28.16
CA PRO A 392 5.98 8.99 -28.09
C PRO A 392 5.66 8.54 -26.66
N THR A 393 4.83 7.51 -26.50
CA THR A 393 4.51 6.91 -25.18
C THR A 393 5.61 5.97 -24.69
N SER A 394 6.40 5.42 -25.60
CA SER A 394 7.62 4.66 -25.33
C SER A 394 8.59 4.77 -26.52
N SER A 395 9.87 4.69 -26.24
CA SER A 395 10.91 4.69 -27.27
C SER A 395 12.20 4.11 -26.73
N THR A 396 12.99 3.49 -27.60
CA THR A 396 14.37 3.10 -27.32
C THR A 396 15.29 3.98 -28.14
N ILE A 397 16.26 4.61 -27.51
CA ILE A 397 17.24 5.47 -28.18
C ILE A 397 18.66 5.08 -27.75
N GLU A 398 19.62 5.41 -28.58
CA GLU A 398 21.03 5.18 -28.27
C GLU A 398 21.53 6.13 -27.18
N ALA A 399 22.53 5.69 -26.40
CA ALA A 399 23.21 6.52 -25.42
C ALA A 399 23.76 7.81 -26.09
N GLY A 400 23.59 8.96 -25.44
CA GLY A 400 23.95 10.26 -25.94
C GLY A 400 23.02 10.85 -27.01
N SER A 401 22.01 10.10 -27.45
CA SER A 401 21.00 10.58 -28.43
C SER A 401 19.94 11.45 -27.79
N LYS A 402 19.14 12.11 -28.62
CA LYS A 402 18.04 12.98 -28.21
C LYS A 402 16.70 12.46 -28.71
N LEU A 403 15.66 12.68 -27.91
CA LEU A 403 14.27 12.37 -28.25
C LEU A 403 13.36 13.53 -27.87
N ASN A 404 12.50 13.94 -28.79
CA ASN A 404 11.50 14.97 -28.50
C ASN A 404 10.16 14.35 -28.08
N PHE A 405 9.67 14.77 -26.93
CA PHE A 405 8.33 14.48 -26.46
C PHE A 405 7.38 15.63 -26.78
N ILE A 406 6.18 15.28 -27.20
CA ILE A 406 5.15 16.25 -27.64
C ILE A 406 3.87 15.99 -26.83
N LEU A 407 3.31 17.06 -26.27
CA LEU A 407 1.99 17.04 -25.61
C LEU A 407 0.95 17.65 -26.55
N LYS A 408 -0.20 16.98 -26.70
CA LYS A 408 -1.32 17.46 -27.53
C LYS A 408 -2.67 17.25 -26.84
N PRO A 409 -3.45 18.32 -26.58
CA PRO A 409 -3.05 19.73 -26.63
C PRO A 409 -1.95 20.03 -25.60
N MET A 410 -1.18 21.10 -25.82
CA MET A 410 -0.11 21.54 -24.91
C MET A 410 -0.74 22.17 -23.67
N PRO A 411 -0.43 21.67 -22.47
CA PRO A 411 -0.85 22.31 -21.22
C PRO A 411 -0.07 23.61 -20.96
N ASP A 412 -0.63 24.46 -20.13
CA ASP A 412 0.08 25.64 -19.60
C ASP A 412 1.03 25.22 -18.46
N ASN A 413 2.10 26.00 -18.25
CA ASN A 413 3.06 25.84 -17.16
C ASN A 413 3.69 24.43 -17.08
N VAL A 414 4.03 23.85 -18.21
CA VAL A 414 4.58 22.49 -18.26
C VAL A 414 5.94 22.43 -17.59
N VAL A 415 6.05 21.52 -16.62
CA VAL A 415 7.29 21.14 -15.96
C VAL A 415 7.62 19.70 -16.33
N TRP A 416 8.76 19.51 -16.95
CA TRP A 416 9.26 18.19 -17.33
C TRP A 416 10.18 17.62 -16.27
N SER A 417 10.11 16.33 -16.05
CA SER A 417 11.05 15.60 -15.19
C SER A 417 11.42 14.27 -15.83
N VAL A 418 12.59 13.76 -15.46
CA VAL A 418 13.08 12.44 -15.84
C VAL A 418 13.62 11.73 -14.61
N LYS A 419 13.28 10.47 -14.46
CA LYS A 419 13.75 9.61 -13.37
C LYS A 419 14.24 8.28 -13.94
N ASP A 420 15.32 7.77 -13.37
CA ASP A 420 15.68 6.36 -13.54
C ASP A 420 14.65 5.51 -12.82
N VAL A 421 14.17 4.53 -13.53
CA VAL A 421 13.15 3.60 -13.06
C VAL A 421 13.66 2.70 -11.94
N ASP A 422 14.90 2.27 -12.05
CA ASP A 422 15.55 1.37 -11.09
C ASP A 422 16.27 2.12 -9.96
N GLY A 423 16.42 3.44 -10.09
CA GLY A 423 17.12 4.28 -9.11
C GLY A 423 18.63 4.05 -9.05
N ASN A 424 19.21 3.39 -10.05
CA ASN A 424 20.63 3.02 -10.08
C ASN A 424 21.54 4.14 -10.57
N ILE A 425 20.96 5.13 -11.27
CA ILE A 425 21.71 6.23 -11.89
C ILE A 425 21.25 7.57 -11.33
N ALA A 426 22.18 8.31 -10.74
CA ALA A 426 21.89 9.64 -10.18
C ALA A 426 21.50 10.68 -11.23
N GLN A 427 21.94 10.51 -12.49
CA GLN A 427 21.63 11.38 -13.61
C GLN A 427 21.15 10.56 -14.82
N PRO A 428 19.86 10.23 -14.87
CA PRO A 428 19.28 9.38 -15.92
C PRO A 428 19.08 10.12 -17.24
N GLY A 429 19.84 11.13 -17.52
CA GLY A 429 19.71 12.07 -18.64
C GLY A 429 19.12 13.39 -18.20
N ALA A 430 18.82 14.25 -19.16
CA ALA A 430 18.23 15.57 -18.93
C ALA A 430 17.07 15.82 -19.89
N ILE A 431 16.06 16.54 -19.43
CA ILE A 431 14.95 16.97 -20.29
C ILE A 431 14.82 18.49 -20.26
N SER A 432 14.65 19.07 -21.42
CA SER A 432 14.47 20.52 -21.57
C SER A 432 13.05 20.97 -21.26
N ALA A 433 12.84 22.25 -21.05
CA ALA A 433 11.52 22.85 -20.90
C ALA A 433 10.60 22.65 -22.13
N THR A 434 11.16 22.31 -23.28
CA THR A 434 10.43 22.05 -24.53
C THR A 434 10.17 20.56 -24.76
N GLY A 435 10.54 19.68 -23.83
CA GLY A 435 10.32 18.23 -23.94
C GLY A 435 11.40 17.49 -24.73
N GLU A 436 12.57 18.12 -25.01
CA GLU A 436 13.71 17.42 -25.59
C GLU A 436 14.47 16.67 -24.50
N TYR A 437 14.41 15.35 -24.51
CA TYR A 437 15.21 14.48 -23.66
C TYR A 437 16.56 14.19 -24.30
N SER A 438 17.62 14.27 -23.51
CA SER A 438 18.99 13.89 -23.87
C SER A 438 19.41 12.70 -23.02
N ALA A 439 19.67 11.56 -23.65
CA ALA A 439 20.13 10.36 -22.96
C ALA A 439 21.55 10.54 -22.37
N PRO A 440 21.88 9.87 -21.27
CA PRO A 440 23.23 9.84 -20.74
C PRO A 440 24.21 9.22 -21.74
N SER A 441 25.49 9.53 -21.60
CA SER A 441 26.54 8.90 -22.41
C SER A 441 26.69 7.42 -22.08
N ALA A 442 27.23 6.64 -23.01
CA ALA A 442 27.44 5.20 -22.80
C ALA A 442 28.30 4.88 -21.56
N ASP A 443 29.27 5.74 -21.26
CA ASP A 443 30.17 5.58 -20.10
C ASP A 443 29.45 5.79 -18.75
N ALA A 444 28.28 6.43 -18.77
CA ALA A 444 27.47 6.68 -17.58
C ALA A 444 26.44 5.55 -17.30
N LEU A 445 26.40 4.53 -18.16
CA LEU A 445 25.45 3.42 -18.05
C LEU A 445 26.12 2.18 -17.44
N PRO A 446 25.86 1.83 -16.15
CA PRO A 446 26.54 0.73 -15.47
C PRO A 446 26.35 -0.63 -16.14
N ASP A 447 25.17 -0.89 -16.75
CA ASP A 447 24.83 -2.15 -17.42
C ASP A 447 24.58 -1.98 -18.92
N GLY A 448 25.09 -0.88 -19.51
CA GLY A 448 24.93 -0.60 -20.94
C GLY A 448 23.55 -0.10 -21.36
N ALA A 449 22.58 -0.08 -20.48
CA ALA A 449 21.23 0.43 -20.71
C ALA A 449 20.61 1.01 -19.43
N VAL A 450 19.69 1.94 -19.58
CA VAL A 450 18.85 2.48 -18.50
C VAL A 450 17.42 2.65 -18.98
N VAL A 451 16.47 2.35 -18.13
CA VAL A 451 15.05 2.67 -18.37
C VAL A 451 14.71 3.94 -17.60
N VAL A 452 14.22 4.95 -18.31
CA VAL A 452 13.85 6.22 -17.70
C VAL A 452 12.38 6.52 -17.89
N MET A 453 11.76 7.11 -16.89
CA MET A 453 10.42 7.66 -16.96
C MET A 453 10.50 9.16 -17.18
N VAL A 454 9.91 9.62 -18.26
CA VAL A 454 9.71 11.06 -18.54
C VAL A 454 8.31 11.45 -18.12
N THR A 455 8.20 12.47 -17.31
CA THR A 455 6.92 12.99 -16.81
C THR A 455 6.79 14.47 -17.18
N ALA A 456 5.60 14.86 -17.57
CA ALA A 456 5.22 16.24 -17.79
C ALA A 456 4.07 16.62 -16.87
N GLU A 457 4.21 17.67 -16.09
CA GLU A 457 3.17 18.22 -15.21
C GLU A 457 2.81 19.61 -15.70
N GLY A 458 1.53 19.96 -15.71
CA GLY A 458 1.06 21.25 -16.19
C GLY A 458 -0.39 21.53 -15.84
N THR A 459 -0.99 22.52 -16.50
CA THR A 459 -2.39 22.87 -16.29
C THR A 459 -3.11 22.85 -17.63
N LEU A 460 -4.23 22.15 -17.74
CA LEU A 460 -5.09 22.15 -18.91
C LEU A 460 -6.49 22.61 -18.53
N ASN A 461 -6.97 23.69 -19.14
CA ASN A 461 -8.27 24.28 -18.81
C ASN A 461 -8.47 24.56 -17.31
N GLY A 462 -7.40 24.98 -16.62
CA GLY A 462 -7.44 25.29 -15.18
C GLY A 462 -7.33 24.06 -14.26
N SER A 463 -7.19 22.86 -14.82
CA SER A 463 -7.00 21.62 -14.06
C SER A 463 -5.56 21.11 -14.18
N ALA A 464 -4.98 20.63 -13.08
CA ALA A 464 -3.66 20.03 -13.10
C ALA A 464 -3.67 18.73 -13.92
N VAL A 465 -2.65 18.52 -14.75
CA VAL A 465 -2.42 17.31 -15.56
C VAL A 465 -0.99 16.82 -15.33
N LYS A 466 -0.84 15.46 -15.33
CA LYS A 466 0.47 14.82 -15.18
C LYS A 466 0.60 13.68 -16.17
#